data_bb56a0d2f20c0eb68f79c641396f4a61
#
_entry.id   bb56a0d2f20c0eb68f79c641396f4a61
#
_cell.length_a   1.000
_cell.length_b   1.000
_cell.length_c   1.000
_cell.angle_alpha   90.00
_cell.angle_beta   90.00
_cell.angle_gamma   90.00
#
_symmetry.space_group_name_H-M   'P 1'
#
loop_
_entity.id
_entity.type
_entity.pdbx_description
1 polymer ?
#
loop_
_entity_poly.entity_id
_entity_poly.type
_entity_poly.pdbx_seq_one_letter_code
_entity_poly.pdbx_strand_id
1 'polypeptide(L)'
;RYGDEPLKRAQRIKARFINTCMMVTLSGAAVSDGLEDGRVVSGVGGQYNFVAQAHEIPDARSILMLRSHRVVDGEVRSSIVTSYGHTTIPRHLRDMIVTEYGIADLRGKSDSEIIKALLNISDSRCQEDLRTWAVEHSKLSADYVIPKIYQNNTPEALAEKLQPFMKSLPSFPFGTDFSKDELAIM
;
A
#
# COMPACT_ATOMS: atom_id res chain seq x y z
N ARG A 1 15.20 19.70 -1.65
CA ARG A 1 15.97 19.12 -2.76
C ARG A 1 17.21 19.93 -3.09
N TYR A 2 17.15 21.25 -3.02
CA TYR A 2 18.30 22.13 -3.25
C TYR A 2 19.14 22.30 -1.97
N GLY A 3 20.44 22.35 -2.07
CA GLY A 3 21.42 22.49 -0.96
C GLY A 3 22.55 21.48 -1.10
N ASP A 4 23.29 21.23 -0.03
CA ASP A 4 24.42 20.28 -0.02
C ASP A 4 23.90 18.85 -0.26
N GLU A 5 23.87 18.44 -1.52
CA GLU A 5 23.33 17.14 -1.93
C GLU A 5 24.22 15.96 -1.49
N PRO A 6 25.57 16.03 -1.60
CA PRO A 6 26.44 14.98 -1.08
C PRO A 6 26.24 14.72 0.42
N LEU A 7 26.16 15.76 1.23
CA LEU A 7 25.90 15.63 2.67
C LEU A 7 24.54 15.00 2.95
N LYS A 8 23.48 15.45 2.26
CA LYS A 8 22.14 14.91 2.43
C LYS A 8 22.06 13.44 2.04
N ARG A 9 22.73 13.02 0.97
CA ARG A 9 22.81 11.61 0.56
C ARG A 9 23.55 10.78 1.62
N ALA A 10 24.69 11.26 2.11
CA ALA A 10 25.46 10.55 3.13
C ALA A 10 24.66 10.36 4.44
N GLN A 11 23.89 11.38 4.85
CA GLN A 11 23.05 11.32 6.05
C GLN A 11 21.82 10.43 5.92
N ARG A 12 21.42 10.06 4.69
CA ARG A 12 20.17 9.32 4.41
C ARG A 12 20.40 7.93 3.82
N ILE A 13 21.61 7.41 3.89
CA ILE A 13 21.90 6.03 3.50
C ILE A 13 20.95 5.10 4.27
N LYS A 14 20.34 4.15 3.55
CA LYS A 14 19.34 3.20 4.09
C LYS A 14 18.07 3.86 4.64
N ALA A 15 17.74 5.09 4.25
CA ALA A 15 16.50 5.75 4.68
C ALA A 15 15.27 4.94 4.27
N ARG A 16 14.22 5.02 5.10
CA ARG A 16 12.89 4.45 4.83
C ARG A 16 11.89 5.60 4.77
N PHE A 17 11.39 5.87 3.57
CA PHE A 17 10.42 6.93 3.32
C PHE A 17 9.03 6.33 3.32
N ILE A 18 8.23 6.63 4.33
CA ILE A 18 6.91 6.05 4.54
C ILE A 18 5.85 7.10 4.21
N ASN A 19 4.92 6.73 3.33
CA ASN A 19 3.77 7.55 2.95
C ASN A 19 2.53 6.67 2.85
N THR A 20 1.35 7.29 2.82
CA THR A 20 0.09 6.61 2.54
C THR A 20 -0.38 6.92 1.12
N CYS A 21 -1.15 6.03 0.53
CA CYS A 21 -1.87 6.25 -0.72
C CYS A 21 -3.31 5.75 -0.60
N MET A 22 -4.19 6.21 -1.49
CA MET A 22 -5.58 5.76 -1.52
C MET A 22 -5.73 4.41 -2.20
N MET A 23 -5.02 4.23 -3.32
CA MET A 23 -5.12 3.03 -4.15
C MET A 23 -3.77 2.72 -4.81
N VAL A 24 -3.59 1.44 -5.18
CA VAL A 24 -2.48 0.97 -6.01
C VAL A 24 -3.03 0.12 -7.15
N THR A 25 -2.58 0.36 -8.37
CA THR A 25 -2.96 -0.49 -9.51
C THR A 25 -2.16 -1.78 -9.51
N LEU A 26 -2.65 -2.82 -10.19
CA LEU A 26 -1.92 -4.09 -10.39
C LEU A 26 -0.59 -3.91 -11.13
N SER A 27 -0.36 -2.78 -11.80
CA SER A 27 0.94 -2.41 -12.37
C SER A 27 1.91 -1.78 -11.37
N GLY A 28 1.45 -1.47 -10.15
CA GLY A 28 2.23 -0.83 -9.10
C GLY A 28 2.25 0.70 -9.15
N ALA A 29 1.40 1.34 -9.96
CA ALA A 29 1.20 2.79 -9.89
C ALA A 29 0.32 3.14 -8.69
N ALA A 30 0.62 4.24 -7.98
CA ALA A 30 -0.15 4.66 -6.82
C ALA A 30 -0.95 5.94 -7.07
N VAL A 31 -2.11 6.01 -6.42
CA VAL A 31 -3.06 7.12 -6.48
C VAL A 31 -3.24 7.68 -5.08
N SER A 32 -3.07 8.99 -4.91
CA SER A 32 -3.13 9.64 -3.59
C SER A 32 -3.93 10.93 -3.55
N ASP A 33 -4.15 11.60 -4.66
CA ASP A 33 -4.67 12.97 -4.66
C ASP A 33 -5.86 13.22 -5.59
N GLY A 34 -6.01 12.45 -6.65
CA GLY A 34 -7.03 12.68 -7.67
C GLY A 34 -7.91 11.47 -7.98
N LEU A 35 -9.10 11.73 -8.47
CA LEU A 35 -10.07 10.72 -8.93
C LEU A 35 -10.13 10.69 -10.46
N GLU A 36 -10.68 9.61 -11.02
CA GLU A 36 -10.83 9.44 -12.47
C GLU A 36 -11.70 10.51 -13.14
N ASP A 37 -12.63 11.09 -12.39
CA ASP A 37 -13.50 12.17 -12.85
C ASP A 37 -12.84 13.57 -12.83
N GLY A 38 -11.55 13.62 -12.51
CA GLY A 38 -10.75 14.86 -12.46
C GLY A 38 -10.83 15.61 -11.13
N ARG A 39 -11.58 15.15 -10.14
CA ARG A 39 -11.63 15.80 -8.83
C ARG A 39 -10.33 15.56 -8.08
N VAL A 40 -9.78 16.62 -7.50
CA VAL A 40 -8.66 16.56 -6.55
C VAL A 40 -9.25 16.47 -5.14
N VAL A 41 -8.92 15.39 -4.43
CA VAL A 41 -9.47 15.09 -3.09
C VAL A 41 -8.45 15.24 -1.97
N SER A 42 -7.17 15.40 -2.32
CA SER A 42 -6.08 15.58 -1.37
C SER A 42 -4.93 16.33 -2.03
N GLY A 43 -4.06 16.95 -1.23
CA GLY A 43 -2.78 17.47 -1.70
C GLY A 43 -1.74 16.35 -1.81
N VAL A 44 -0.91 16.37 -2.84
CA VAL A 44 0.22 15.43 -3.00
C VAL A 44 1.24 15.60 -1.88
N GLY A 45 1.42 16.82 -1.37
CA GLY A 45 2.44 17.13 -0.36
C GLY A 45 3.84 16.78 -0.82
N GLY A 46 4.62 16.13 0.05
CA GLY A 46 5.98 15.70 -0.22
C GLY A 46 6.11 14.28 -0.81
N GLN A 47 5.03 13.57 -1.05
CA GLN A 47 5.05 12.14 -1.39
C GLN A 47 5.95 11.83 -2.58
N TYR A 48 5.78 12.55 -3.70
CA TYR A 48 6.61 12.34 -4.88
C TYR A 48 8.10 12.55 -4.58
N ASN A 49 8.45 13.59 -3.83
CA ASN A 49 9.84 13.87 -3.48
C ASN A 49 10.46 12.76 -2.62
N PHE A 50 9.71 12.22 -1.66
CA PHE A 50 10.17 11.10 -0.83
C PHE A 50 10.38 9.83 -1.67
N VAL A 51 9.43 9.51 -2.54
CA VAL A 51 9.53 8.35 -3.42
C VAL A 51 10.73 8.49 -4.37
N ALA A 52 10.88 9.63 -5.03
CA ALA A 52 12.01 9.89 -5.94
C ALA A 52 13.35 9.80 -5.21
N GLN A 53 13.48 10.42 -4.04
CA GLN A 53 14.72 10.35 -3.24
C GLN A 53 15.06 8.93 -2.81
N ALA A 54 14.06 8.09 -2.50
CA ALA A 54 14.28 6.69 -2.14
C ALA A 54 14.93 5.88 -3.28
N HIS A 55 14.71 6.27 -4.52
CA HIS A 55 15.35 5.64 -5.68
C HIS A 55 16.75 6.21 -5.99
N GLU A 56 17.05 7.42 -5.53
CA GLU A 56 18.35 8.08 -5.75
C GLU A 56 19.38 7.77 -4.66
N ILE A 57 18.94 7.37 -3.46
CA ILE A 57 19.81 7.17 -2.30
C ILE A 57 20.16 5.68 -2.15
N PRO A 58 21.44 5.33 -1.94
CA PRO A 58 21.86 3.95 -1.77
C PRO A 58 21.09 3.23 -0.63
N ASP A 59 20.58 2.03 -0.93
CA ASP A 59 19.84 1.18 0.00
C ASP A 59 18.58 1.81 0.63
N ALA A 60 18.15 2.98 0.15
CA ALA A 60 16.90 3.57 0.60
C ALA A 60 15.69 2.89 -0.05
N ARG A 61 14.56 2.91 0.66
CA ARG A 61 13.30 2.33 0.22
C ARG A 61 12.14 3.32 0.37
N SER A 62 11.26 3.31 -0.62
CA SER A 62 9.96 3.95 -0.54
C SER A 62 8.91 2.94 -0.11
N ILE A 63 8.14 3.29 0.89
CA ILE A 63 7.09 2.43 1.45
C ILE A 63 5.78 3.20 1.32
N LEU A 64 4.85 2.67 0.53
CA LEU A 64 3.49 3.19 0.43
C LEU A 64 2.54 2.26 1.17
N MET A 65 1.79 2.82 2.10
CA MET A 65 0.83 2.08 2.92
C MET A 65 -0.59 2.43 2.50
N LEU A 66 -1.46 1.44 2.47
CA LEU A 66 -2.88 1.62 2.27
C LEU A 66 -3.66 0.50 2.98
N ARG A 67 -4.95 0.73 3.25
CA ARG A 67 -5.85 -0.37 3.58
C ARG A 67 -6.16 -1.15 2.31
N SER A 68 -6.13 -2.48 2.39
CA SER A 68 -6.36 -3.35 1.21
C SER A 68 -7.77 -3.19 0.63
N HIS A 69 -8.73 -2.78 1.45
CA HIS A 69 -10.12 -2.57 1.05
C HIS A 69 -10.72 -1.33 1.73
N ARG A 70 -11.85 -0.90 1.18
CA ARG A 70 -12.75 0.13 1.73
C ARG A 70 -14.20 -0.35 1.59
N VAL A 71 -15.08 0.19 2.40
CA VAL A 71 -16.53 -0.04 2.27
C VAL A 71 -17.14 1.20 1.63
N VAL A 72 -17.87 1.01 0.55
CA VAL A 72 -18.59 2.06 -0.19
C VAL A 72 -20.01 1.57 -0.41
N ASP A 73 -20.99 2.31 0.10
CA ASP A 73 -22.43 1.95 0.02
C ASP A 73 -22.74 0.54 0.54
N GLY A 74 -22.04 0.12 1.59
CA GLY A 74 -22.16 -1.22 2.19
C GLY A 74 -21.41 -2.33 1.47
N GLU A 75 -20.80 -2.07 0.32
CA GLU A 75 -20.01 -3.04 -0.44
C GLU A 75 -18.52 -2.94 -0.15
N VAL A 76 -17.87 -4.10 -0.04
CA VAL A 76 -16.41 -4.18 0.08
C VAL A 76 -15.78 -3.97 -1.29
N ARG A 77 -14.94 -2.96 -1.41
CA ARG A 77 -14.19 -2.67 -2.63
C ARG A 77 -12.69 -2.70 -2.36
N SER A 78 -11.94 -3.31 -3.25
CA SER A 78 -10.47 -3.32 -3.17
C SER A 78 -9.89 -1.93 -3.32
N SER A 79 -8.83 -1.63 -2.55
CA SER A 79 -7.96 -0.48 -2.79
C SER A 79 -6.76 -0.84 -3.68
N ILE A 80 -6.51 -2.13 -3.88
CA ILE A 80 -5.65 -2.61 -4.96
C ILE A 80 -6.57 -2.82 -6.17
N VAL A 81 -6.38 -2.01 -7.22
CA VAL A 81 -7.30 -1.94 -8.38
C VAL A 81 -6.61 -2.44 -9.65
N THR A 82 -7.40 -2.89 -10.61
CA THR A 82 -6.87 -3.40 -11.88
C THR A 82 -6.16 -2.30 -12.68
N SER A 83 -6.81 -1.15 -12.80
CA SER A 83 -6.32 0.07 -13.44
C SER A 83 -6.99 1.28 -12.82
N TYR A 84 -6.46 2.48 -13.06
CA TYR A 84 -7.07 3.74 -12.64
C TYR A 84 -6.63 4.87 -13.56
N GLY A 85 -7.53 5.81 -13.89
CA GLY A 85 -7.27 6.89 -14.85
C GLY A 85 -6.38 8.02 -14.33
N HIS A 86 -6.18 8.11 -13.01
CA HIS A 86 -5.28 9.09 -12.38
C HIS A 86 -4.08 8.39 -11.75
N THR A 87 -2.90 9.02 -11.79
CA THR A 87 -1.66 8.48 -11.21
C THR A 87 -0.88 9.58 -10.50
N THR A 88 -0.63 9.39 -9.22
CA THR A 88 0.23 10.26 -8.40
C THR A 88 1.69 9.79 -8.44
N ILE A 89 1.92 8.51 -8.22
CA ILE A 89 3.25 7.88 -8.31
C ILE A 89 3.25 6.88 -9.46
N PRO A 90 4.04 7.14 -10.51
CA PRO A 90 4.06 6.27 -11.68
C PRO A 90 4.72 4.91 -11.39
N ARG A 91 4.34 3.88 -12.16
CA ARG A 91 4.77 2.50 -11.95
C ARG A 91 6.29 2.28 -11.95
N HIS A 92 7.05 3.12 -12.65
CA HIS A 92 8.52 2.98 -12.69
C HIS A 92 9.21 3.43 -11.39
N LEU A 93 8.48 4.09 -10.47
CA LEU A 93 8.92 4.43 -9.12
C LEU A 93 8.30 3.50 -8.05
N ARG A 94 7.73 2.36 -8.46
CA ARG A 94 7.21 1.35 -7.53
C ARG A 94 8.32 0.72 -6.69
N ASP A 95 8.05 0.53 -5.41
CA ASP A 95 9.01 -0.06 -4.48
C ASP A 95 8.29 -0.99 -3.50
N MET A 96 8.01 -0.59 -2.28
CA MET A 96 7.27 -1.40 -1.32
C MET A 96 5.83 -0.91 -1.16
N ILE A 97 4.89 -1.84 -1.19
CA ILE A 97 3.48 -1.62 -0.86
C ILE A 97 3.17 -2.42 0.40
N VAL A 98 2.52 -1.78 1.36
CA VAL A 98 2.15 -2.40 2.64
C VAL A 98 0.64 -2.25 2.84
N THR A 99 0.00 -3.36 3.17
CA THR A 99 -1.37 -3.40 3.65
C THR A 99 -1.42 -4.03 5.04
N GLU A 100 -2.58 -4.08 5.65
CA GLU A 100 -2.82 -4.79 6.91
C GLU A 100 -2.49 -6.30 6.84
N TYR A 101 -2.40 -6.86 5.64
CA TYR A 101 -2.15 -8.30 5.42
C TYR A 101 -0.70 -8.63 5.08
N GLY A 102 0.12 -7.65 4.74
CA GLY A 102 1.53 -7.91 4.46
C GLY A 102 2.25 -6.86 3.65
N ILE A 103 3.41 -7.25 3.14
CA ILE A 103 4.34 -6.40 2.40
C ILE A 103 4.58 -6.99 1.02
N ALA A 104 4.37 -6.20 -0.02
CA ALA A 104 4.76 -6.50 -1.40
C ALA A 104 6.00 -5.69 -1.78
N ASP A 105 7.13 -6.35 -1.98
CA ASP A 105 8.32 -5.76 -2.56
C ASP A 105 8.22 -5.84 -4.10
N LEU A 106 8.16 -4.69 -4.76
CA LEU A 106 7.92 -4.57 -6.20
C LEU A 106 9.17 -4.15 -6.98
N ARG A 107 10.24 -3.72 -6.29
CA ARG A 107 11.45 -3.21 -6.94
C ARG A 107 12.15 -4.31 -7.73
N GLY A 108 12.44 -4.05 -9.00
CA GLY A 108 13.18 -4.96 -9.86
C GLY A 108 12.40 -6.20 -10.36
N LYS A 109 11.09 -6.24 -10.14
CA LYS A 109 10.23 -7.37 -10.54
C LYS A 109 9.53 -7.14 -11.87
N SER A 110 9.25 -8.22 -12.57
CA SER A 110 8.39 -8.26 -13.75
C SER A 110 6.94 -7.95 -13.40
N ASP A 111 6.13 -7.54 -14.39
CA ASP A 111 4.72 -7.22 -14.16
C ASP A 111 3.94 -8.41 -13.57
N SER A 112 4.21 -9.63 -14.01
CA SER A 112 3.57 -10.84 -13.44
C SER A 112 3.94 -11.06 -11.97
N GLU A 113 5.20 -10.88 -11.60
CA GLU A 113 5.65 -11.00 -10.20
C GLU A 113 5.06 -9.90 -9.30
N ILE A 114 4.89 -8.69 -9.85
CA ILE A 114 4.25 -7.58 -9.15
C ILE A 114 2.79 -7.89 -8.85
N ILE A 115 2.05 -8.37 -9.85
CA ILE A 115 0.65 -8.74 -9.68
C ILE A 115 0.52 -9.84 -8.63
N LYS A 116 1.35 -10.89 -8.68
CA LYS A 116 1.37 -11.95 -7.67
C LYS A 116 1.64 -11.40 -6.27
N ALA A 117 2.61 -10.50 -6.13
CA ALA A 117 2.93 -9.87 -4.85
C ALA A 117 1.78 -9.01 -4.31
N LEU A 118 1.08 -8.26 -5.17
CA LEU A 118 -0.07 -7.45 -4.78
C LEU A 118 -1.29 -8.30 -4.44
N LEU A 119 -1.54 -9.39 -5.16
CA LEU A 119 -2.59 -10.36 -4.82
C LEU A 119 -2.37 -10.96 -3.41
N ASN A 120 -1.12 -11.26 -3.04
CA ASN A 120 -0.79 -11.83 -1.74
C ASN A 120 -1.12 -10.89 -0.56
N ILE A 121 -1.21 -9.60 -0.77
CA ILE A 121 -1.53 -8.59 0.26
C ILE A 121 -2.90 -7.96 0.08
N SER A 122 -3.69 -8.43 -0.90
CA SER A 122 -5.07 -8.01 -1.12
C SER A 122 -6.02 -8.67 -0.14
N ASP A 123 -7.16 -8.03 0.12
CA ASP A 123 -8.27 -8.66 0.85
C ASP A 123 -8.79 -9.87 0.06
N SER A 124 -8.96 -10.99 0.76
CA SER A 124 -9.32 -12.27 0.12
C SER A 124 -10.68 -12.24 -0.57
N ARG A 125 -11.58 -11.35 -0.15
CA ARG A 125 -12.88 -11.13 -0.79
C ARG A 125 -12.78 -10.53 -2.19
N CYS A 126 -11.63 -9.88 -2.50
CA CYS A 126 -11.38 -9.21 -3.79
C CYS A 126 -10.30 -9.92 -4.63
N GLN A 127 -9.59 -10.90 -4.07
CA GLN A 127 -8.43 -11.53 -4.74
C GLN A 127 -8.80 -12.21 -6.05
N GLU A 128 -9.93 -12.92 -6.10
CA GLU A 128 -10.31 -13.70 -7.29
C GLU A 128 -10.68 -12.80 -8.46
N ASP A 129 -11.38 -11.69 -8.23
CA ASP A 129 -11.71 -10.72 -9.27
C ASP A 129 -10.45 -10.10 -9.87
N LEU A 130 -9.49 -9.71 -9.00
CA LEU A 130 -8.20 -9.16 -9.43
C LEU A 130 -7.37 -10.19 -10.22
N ARG A 131 -7.35 -11.46 -9.77
CA ARG A 131 -6.68 -12.56 -10.45
C ARG A 131 -7.29 -12.81 -11.83
N THR A 132 -8.60 -12.92 -11.89
CA THR A 132 -9.37 -13.18 -13.12
C THR A 132 -9.08 -12.09 -14.15
N TRP A 133 -9.18 -10.83 -13.75
CA TRP A 133 -8.83 -9.72 -14.62
C TRP A 133 -7.41 -9.82 -15.17
N ALA A 134 -6.44 -10.17 -14.30
CA ALA A 134 -5.04 -10.27 -14.71
C ALA A 134 -4.80 -11.42 -15.71
N VAL A 135 -5.52 -12.54 -15.58
CA VAL A 135 -5.50 -13.66 -16.54
C VAL A 135 -6.12 -13.26 -17.87
N GLU A 136 -7.31 -12.66 -17.85
CA GLU A 136 -8.02 -12.20 -19.06
C GLU A 136 -7.22 -11.19 -19.88
N HIS A 137 -6.40 -10.36 -19.20
CA HIS A 137 -5.51 -9.38 -19.83
C HIS A 137 -4.09 -9.92 -20.10
N SER A 138 -3.90 -11.24 -20.06
CA SER A 138 -2.61 -11.90 -20.33
C SER A 138 -1.45 -11.41 -19.46
N LYS A 139 -1.75 -10.96 -18.23
CA LYS A 139 -0.76 -10.50 -17.24
C LYS A 139 -0.33 -11.62 -16.28
N LEU A 140 -1.18 -12.63 -16.13
CA LEU A 140 -0.91 -13.86 -15.38
C LEU A 140 -1.23 -15.08 -16.22
N SER A 141 -0.55 -16.19 -15.96
CA SER A 141 -0.91 -17.49 -16.51
C SER A 141 -2.25 -17.95 -15.95
N ALA A 142 -3.05 -18.65 -16.78
CA ALA A 142 -4.37 -19.16 -16.40
C ALA A 142 -4.29 -20.19 -15.26
N ASP A 143 -3.19 -20.91 -15.15
CA ASP A 143 -2.92 -21.91 -14.11
C ASP A 143 -2.43 -21.32 -12.78
N TYR A 144 -2.20 -20.00 -12.71
CA TYR A 144 -1.75 -19.36 -11.48
C TYR A 144 -2.81 -19.45 -10.40
N VAL A 145 -2.41 -20.00 -9.25
CA VAL A 145 -3.22 -20.07 -8.04
C VAL A 145 -2.56 -19.25 -6.93
N ILE A 146 -3.34 -18.42 -6.26
CA ILE A 146 -2.86 -17.67 -5.09
C ILE A 146 -2.45 -18.68 -4.00
N PRO A 147 -1.24 -18.57 -3.39
CA PRO A 147 -0.83 -19.51 -2.35
C PRO A 147 -1.78 -19.51 -1.15
N LYS A 148 -2.07 -20.68 -0.61
CA LYS A 148 -3.05 -20.89 0.49
C LYS A 148 -2.82 -19.97 1.69
N ILE A 149 -1.57 -19.66 2.01
CA ILE A 149 -1.20 -18.80 3.13
C ILE A 149 -1.76 -17.37 3.00
N TYR A 150 -2.09 -16.93 1.79
CA TYR A 150 -2.64 -15.60 1.50
C TYR A 150 -4.14 -15.60 1.20
N GLN A 151 -4.80 -16.76 1.19
CA GLN A 151 -6.21 -16.89 0.87
C GLN A 151 -7.16 -16.59 2.05
N ASN A 152 -6.62 -16.21 3.20
CA ASN A 152 -7.39 -15.84 4.38
C ASN A 152 -7.02 -14.43 4.91
N ASN A 153 -6.85 -13.50 3.99
CA ASN A 153 -6.63 -12.09 4.29
C ASN A 153 -7.99 -11.41 4.53
N THR A 154 -8.55 -11.59 5.71
CA THR A 154 -9.81 -10.96 6.11
C THR A 154 -9.64 -10.21 7.43
N PRO A 155 -10.49 -9.21 7.74
CA PRO A 155 -10.44 -8.51 9.03
C PRO A 155 -10.58 -9.45 10.22
N GLU A 156 -11.45 -10.47 10.11
CA GLU A 156 -11.71 -11.46 11.16
C GLU A 156 -10.46 -12.31 11.43
N ALA A 157 -9.85 -12.84 10.37
CA ALA A 157 -8.62 -13.64 10.50
C ALA A 157 -7.43 -12.80 11.01
N LEU A 158 -7.38 -11.52 10.67
CA LEU A 158 -6.39 -10.60 11.20
C LEU A 158 -6.62 -10.34 12.69
N ALA A 159 -7.86 -10.08 13.10
CA ALA A 159 -8.23 -9.88 14.50
C ALA A 159 -7.88 -11.11 15.35
N GLU A 160 -8.18 -12.32 14.86
CA GLU A 160 -7.80 -13.56 15.52
C GLU A 160 -6.27 -13.69 15.70
N LYS A 161 -5.50 -13.42 14.66
CA LYS A 161 -4.03 -13.45 14.72
C LYS A 161 -3.46 -12.41 15.70
N LEU A 162 -4.07 -11.24 15.82
CA LEU A 162 -3.62 -10.18 16.72
C LEU A 162 -4.06 -10.36 18.16
N GLN A 163 -5.11 -11.14 18.42
CA GLN A 163 -5.69 -11.33 19.73
C GLN A 163 -4.67 -11.66 20.83
N PRO A 164 -3.69 -12.55 20.65
CA PRO A 164 -2.65 -12.82 21.66
C PRO A 164 -1.75 -11.63 22.00
N PHE A 165 -1.66 -10.66 21.08
CA PHE A 165 -0.77 -9.50 21.19
C PHE A 165 -1.48 -8.22 21.64
N MET A 166 -2.80 -8.22 21.79
CA MET A 166 -3.61 -7.02 22.10
C MET A 166 -3.13 -6.28 23.35
N LYS A 167 -2.65 -7.00 24.37
CA LYS A 167 -2.08 -6.37 25.58
C LYS A 167 -0.81 -5.56 25.30
N SER A 168 -0.05 -5.94 24.27
CA SER A 168 1.18 -5.27 23.84
C SER A 168 0.95 -4.23 22.73
N LEU A 169 -0.30 -4.10 22.26
CA LEU A 169 -0.72 -3.20 21.19
C LEU A 169 -1.83 -2.25 21.69
N PRO A 170 -1.59 -1.46 22.75
CA PRO A 170 -2.58 -0.50 23.23
C PRO A 170 -2.80 0.59 22.18
N SER A 171 -4.00 1.18 22.16
CA SER A 171 -4.34 2.26 21.22
C SER A 171 -3.40 3.47 21.33
N PHE A 172 -2.89 3.71 22.54
CA PHE A 172 -1.95 4.78 22.82
C PHE A 172 -0.72 4.24 23.55
N PRO A 173 0.29 3.66 22.83
CA PRO A 173 1.42 2.96 23.45
C PRO A 173 2.35 3.88 24.28
N PHE A 174 2.33 5.18 24.02
CA PHE A 174 3.12 6.20 24.73
C PHE A 174 2.27 7.10 25.65
N GLY A 175 1.02 6.70 25.94
CA GLY A 175 0.04 7.54 26.60
C GLY A 175 -0.75 8.43 25.63
N THR A 176 -1.65 9.21 26.17
CA THR A 176 -2.46 10.15 25.38
C THR A 176 -2.63 11.47 26.14
N ASP A 177 -2.64 12.58 25.42
CA ASP A 177 -2.99 13.90 25.94
C ASP A 177 -4.50 14.16 25.94
N PHE A 178 -5.29 13.23 25.37
CA PHE A 178 -6.75 13.33 25.37
C PHE A 178 -7.33 13.12 26.76
N SER A 179 -8.32 13.93 27.12
CA SER A 179 -9.13 13.74 28.32
C SER A 179 -10.01 12.47 28.20
N LYS A 180 -10.58 12.04 29.32
CA LYS A 180 -11.49 10.89 29.35
C LYS A 180 -12.73 11.10 28.48
N ASP A 181 -13.22 12.35 28.42
CA ASP A 181 -14.42 12.71 27.66
C ASP A 181 -14.11 12.71 26.14
N GLU A 182 -12.94 13.20 25.75
CA GLU A 182 -12.49 13.14 24.36
C GLU A 182 -12.26 11.71 23.88
N LEU A 183 -11.69 10.84 24.73
CA LEU A 183 -11.53 9.42 24.41
C LEU A 183 -12.87 8.67 24.29
N ALA A 184 -13.92 9.13 24.99
CA ALA A 184 -15.24 8.52 24.90
C ALA A 184 -16.00 8.89 23.61
N ILE A 185 -15.57 9.95 22.91
CA ILE A 185 -16.16 10.42 21.65
C ILE A 185 -15.46 9.78 20.43
N MET A 186 -14.22 9.34 20.58
CA MET A 186 -13.43 8.68 19.53
C MET A 186 -13.81 7.23 19.34
#